data_881125d2cc84d10ea120ba9895598fbd
#
_entry.id   881125d2cc84d10ea120ba9895598fbd
#
_cell.length_a   1.000
_cell.length_b   1.000
_cell.length_c   1.000
_cell.angle_alpha   90.00
_cell.angle_beta   90.00
_cell.angle_gamma   90.00
#
_symmetry.space_group_name_H-M   'P 1'
#
loop_
_entity.id
_entity.type
_entity.pdbx_description
1 polymer ?
#
loop_
_entity_poly.entity_id
_entity_poly.type
_entity_poly.pdbx_seq_one_letter_code
_entity_poly.pdbx_strand_id
1 'polypeptide(L)'
;GVVGGVAVAVLAAVLCLTAAFAVSPTLRSKALHWAAKVFPTHTELRLSPDAAPANGQTYEPVVNWLPVGLTLEEQRSDRGFSNYHYTDSDGCWLDVELLLFSSGGVMSLDTENADVRETVISGYPAITIHKEGVSVAACTLEDLNAILLVTGQGFSVDDVVRVAESVRLR
;
A
#
# COMPACT_ATOMS: atom_id res chain seq x y z
N GLY A 1 42.38 3.65 30.11
CA GLY A 1 41.66 4.88 29.72
C GLY A 1 41.00 4.85 28.34
N VAL A 2 41.50 4.11 27.35
CA VAL A 2 40.97 4.17 25.95
C VAL A 2 39.64 3.44 25.78
N VAL A 3 39.43 2.33 26.48
CA VAL A 3 38.18 1.52 26.37
C VAL A 3 36.98 2.30 26.96
N GLY A 4 37.15 3.08 28.03
CA GLY A 4 36.07 3.89 28.59
C GLY A 4 35.63 5.04 27.68
N GLY A 5 36.57 5.65 26.95
CA GLY A 5 36.27 6.73 26.01
C GLY A 5 35.46 6.26 24.79
N VAL A 6 35.78 5.08 24.26
CA VAL A 6 35.03 4.49 23.13
C VAL A 6 33.62 4.12 23.55
N ALA A 7 33.41 3.52 24.73
CA ALA A 7 32.08 3.16 25.23
C ALA A 7 31.19 4.39 25.44
N VAL A 8 31.73 5.49 25.98
CA VAL A 8 30.98 6.75 26.15
C VAL A 8 30.64 7.38 24.81
N ALA A 9 31.55 7.37 23.84
CA ALA A 9 31.28 7.89 22.50
C ALA A 9 30.21 7.10 21.76
N VAL A 10 30.18 5.76 21.85
CA VAL A 10 29.16 4.90 21.28
C VAL A 10 27.80 5.17 21.95
N LEU A 11 27.75 5.27 23.27
CA LEU A 11 26.49 5.56 23.98
C LEU A 11 25.92 6.94 23.61
N ALA A 12 26.77 7.96 23.49
CA ALA A 12 26.37 9.30 23.06
C ALA A 12 25.84 9.30 21.62
N ALA A 13 26.48 8.55 20.70
CA ALA A 13 26.02 8.41 19.32
C ALA A 13 24.66 7.72 19.23
N VAL A 14 24.43 6.66 20.01
CA VAL A 14 23.14 5.96 20.08
C VAL A 14 22.05 6.88 20.64
N LEU A 15 22.32 7.64 21.68
CA LEU A 15 21.37 8.61 22.25
C LEU A 15 21.04 9.75 21.29
N CYS A 16 22.03 10.28 20.56
CA CYS A 16 21.77 11.29 19.52
C CYS A 16 20.95 10.76 18.35
N LEU A 17 21.21 9.52 17.91
CA LEU A 17 20.43 8.85 16.89
C LEU A 17 18.97 8.62 17.33
N THR A 18 18.75 8.12 18.54
CA THR A 18 17.40 7.90 19.07
C THR A 18 16.63 9.22 19.26
N ALA A 19 17.30 10.29 19.71
CA ALA A 19 16.69 11.62 19.82
C ALA A 19 16.33 12.19 18.44
N ALA A 20 17.23 12.07 17.45
CA ALA A 20 16.96 12.50 16.07
C ALA A 20 15.80 11.73 15.43
N PHE A 21 15.69 10.42 15.70
CA PHE A 21 14.56 9.59 15.29
C PHE A 21 13.25 9.99 15.97
N ALA A 22 13.29 10.39 17.24
CA ALA A 22 12.10 10.81 17.98
C ALA A 22 11.51 12.14 17.47
N VAL A 23 12.38 13.05 16.97
CA VAL A 23 12.00 14.44 16.62
C VAL A 23 11.75 14.64 15.13
N SER A 24 12.30 13.79 14.23
CA SER A 24 12.19 13.98 12.78
C SER A 24 11.33 12.90 12.10
N PRO A 25 10.09 13.25 11.66
CA PRO A 25 9.25 12.36 10.85
C PRO A 25 9.94 11.91 9.57
N THR A 26 10.74 12.79 8.95
CA THR A 26 11.47 12.54 7.71
C THR A 26 12.59 11.50 7.89
N LEU A 27 13.27 11.50 9.04
CA LEU A 27 14.27 10.47 9.35
C LEU A 27 13.63 9.11 9.65
N ARG A 28 12.48 9.10 10.31
CA ARG A 28 11.68 7.88 10.51
C ARG A 28 11.23 7.29 9.20
N SER A 29 10.67 8.11 8.32
CA SER A 29 10.23 7.70 6.98
C SER A 29 11.40 7.10 6.18
N LYS A 30 12.56 7.78 6.13
CA LYS A 30 13.74 7.29 5.40
C LYS A 30 14.33 6.01 5.98
N ALA A 31 14.29 5.81 7.29
CA ALA A 31 14.82 4.60 7.91
C ALA A 31 13.84 3.43 7.83
N LEU A 32 12.53 3.67 7.89
CA LEU A 32 11.52 2.67 7.58
C LEU A 32 11.60 2.24 6.11
N HIS A 33 11.88 3.20 5.23
CA HIS A 33 12.13 2.97 3.81
C HIS A 33 13.39 2.12 3.56
N TRP A 34 14.47 2.40 4.32
CA TRP A 34 15.70 1.62 4.26
C TRP A 34 15.48 0.20 4.83
N ALA A 35 14.75 0.06 5.94
CA ALA A 35 14.43 -1.23 6.55
C ALA A 35 13.55 -2.09 5.63
N ALA A 36 12.56 -1.50 4.94
CA ALA A 36 11.76 -2.17 3.92
C ALA A 36 12.60 -2.65 2.73
N LYS A 37 13.67 -1.91 2.40
CA LYS A 37 14.61 -2.28 1.32
C LYS A 37 15.63 -3.37 1.72
N VAL A 38 15.90 -3.54 3.02
CA VAL A 38 16.86 -4.52 3.56
C VAL A 38 16.19 -5.84 3.95
N PHE A 39 14.86 -5.83 4.18
CA PHE A 39 14.07 -7.02 4.49
C PHE A 39 12.94 -7.20 3.45
N PRO A 40 13.26 -7.69 2.24
CA PRO A 40 12.33 -7.64 1.10
C PRO A 40 11.29 -8.77 1.07
N THR A 41 10.97 -9.39 2.20
CA THR A 41 9.99 -10.49 2.22
C THR A 41 8.54 -10.02 2.27
N HIS A 42 8.29 -8.80 2.77
CA HIS A 42 6.95 -8.21 2.79
C HIS A 42 7.03 -6.68 2.86
N THR A 43 6.05 -6.03 2.27
CA THR A 43 5.87 -4.57 2.36
C THR A 43 4.60 -4.28 3.15
N GLU A 44 4.71 -3.40 4.14
CA GLU A 44 3.57 -2.94 4.94
C GLU A 44 3.09 -1.58 4.44
N LEU A 45 1.82 -1.52 4.07
CA LEU A 45 1.09 -0.27 3.90
C LEU A 45 0.50 0.13 5.23
N ARG A 46 0.85 1.31 5.72
CA ARG A 46 0.38 1.83 7.01
C ARG A 46 -0.43 3.10 6.80
N LEU A 47 -1.63 3.10 7.35
CA LEU A 47 -2.44 4.30 7.49
C LEU A 47 -2.09 5.01 8.80
N SER A 48 -2.11 6.34 8.78
CA SER A 48 -1.86 7.14 9.98
C SER A 48 -2.93 6.85 11.05
N PRO A 49 -2.54 6.69 12.33
CA PRO A 49 -3.50 6.58 13.42
C PRO A 49 -4.40 7.82 13.57
N ASP A 50 -3.91 8.98 13.08
CA ASP A 50 -4.60 10.27 13.12
C ASP A 50 -5.47 10.52 11.88
N ALA A 51 -5.49 9.57 10.91
CA ALA A 51 -6.39 9.67 9.76
C ALA A 51 -7.85 9.67 10.25
N ALA A 52 -8.66 10.53 9.67
CA ALA A 52 -10.06 10.65 10.06
C ALA A 52 -10.75 9.29 9.95
N PRO A 53 -11.42 8.79 11.01
CA PRO A 53 -12.12 7.53 10.93
C PRO A 53 -13.17 7.61 9.81
N ALA A 54 -13.32 6.56 9.05
CA ALA A 54 -14.42 6.41 8.12
C ALA A 54 -15.73 6.46 8.95
N ASN A 55 -16.35 7.62 9.03
CA ASN A 55 -17.48 7.95 9.92
C ASN A 55 -18.76 7.15 9.59
N GLY A 56 -18.66 5.81 9.53
CA GLY A 56 -19.76 4.92 9.19
C GLY A 56 -20.25 5.08 7.75
N GLN A 57 -19.55 5.85 6.92
CA GLN A 57 -19.83 5.99 5.50
C GLN A 57 -19.36 4.70 4.79
N THR A 58 -20.23 4.16 3.99
CA THR A 58 -19.89 3.13 3.01
C THR A 58 -19.50 3.84 1.74
N TYR A 59 -18.29 3.58 1.25
CA TYR A 59 -17.85 4.03 -0.05
C TYR A 59 -17.92 2.87 -1.02
N GLU A 60 -18.48 3.12 -2.21
CA GLU A 60 -18.49 2.14 -3.28
C GLU A 60 -17.49 2.56 -4.36
N PRO A 61 -16.51 1.71 -4.69
CA PRO A 61 -15.61 1.97 -5.79
C PRO A 61 -16.35 1.83 -7.13
N VAL A 62 -16.26 2.87 -7.96
CA VAL A 62 -16.77 2.87 -9.34
C VAL A 62 -15.57 2.84 -10.27
N VAL A 63 -15.40 1.74 -10.97
CA VAL A 63 -14.32 1.56 -11.95
C VAL A 63 -14.75 2.15 -13.29
N ASN A 64 -14.06 3.19 -13.77
CA ASN A 64 -14.41 3.88 -15.00
C ASN A 64 -13.63 3.40 -16.22
N TRP A 65 -12.58 2.61 -16.02
CA TRP A 65 -11.82 2.00 -17.09
C TRP A 65 -11.39 0.59 -16.70
N LEU A 66 -11.53 -0.34 -17.62
CA LEU A 66 -11.06 -1.72 -17.50
C LEU A 66 -10.34 -2.13 -18.79
N PRO A 67 -9.36 -3.04 -18.73
CA PRO A 67 -8.87 -3.74 -19.90
C PRO A 67 -10.00 -4.39 -20.70
N VAL A 68 -9.83 -4.46 -22.03
CA VAL A 68 -10.84 -5.04 -22.92
C VAL A 68 -11.02 -6.52 -22.62
N GLY A 69 -12.27 -6.97 -22.61
CA GLY A 69 -12.63 -8.39 -22.40
C GLY A 69 -13.06 -8.73 -20.98
N LEU A 70 -12.70 -7.91 -20.00
CA LEU A 70 -13.11 -8.13 -18.62
C LEU A 70 -14.60 -7.86 -18.41
N THR A 71 -15.25 -8.75 -17.69
CA THR A 71 -16.65 -8.64 -17.25
C THR A 71 -16.72 -8.86 -15.75
N LEU A 72 -17.61 -8.13 -15.07
CA LEU A 72 -17.83 -8.30 -13.64
C LEU A 72 -18.48 -9.66 -13.39
N GLU A 73 -17.80 -10.53 -12.63
CA GLU A 73 -18.30 -11.86 -12.27
C GLU A 73 -18.88 -11.85 -10.86
N GLU A 74 -18.22 -11.20 -9.91
CA GLU A 74 -18.64 -11.15 -8.53
C GLU A 74 -18.44 -9.75 -7.94
N GLN A 75 -19.41 -9.33 -7.12
CA GLN A 75 -19.33 -8.13 -6.30
C GLN A 75 -19.68 -8.47 -4.86
N ARG A 76 -18.81 -8.08 -3.94
CA ARG A 76 -19.04 -8.17 -2.49
C ARG A 76 -18.87 -6.79 -1.87
N SER A 77 -19.82 -6.41 -1.03
CA SER A 77 -19.72 -5.20 -0.21
C SER A 77 -20.22 -5.50 1.20
N ASP A 78 -19.41 -5.14 2.18
CA ASP A 78 -19.72 -5.22 3.59
C ASP A 78 -19.19 -3.96 4.30
N ARG A 79 -19.46 -3.82 5.61
CA ARG A 79 -18.96 -2.70 6.38
C ARG A 79 -17.42 -2.65 6.35
N GLY A 80 -16.88 -1.65 5.67
CA GLY A 80 -15.44 -1.42 5.60
C GLY A 80 -14.70 -2.22 4.53
N PHE A 81 -15.40 -2.98 3.70
CA PHE A 81 -14.78 -3.76 2.62
C PHE A 81 -15.68 -3.80 1.39
N SER A 82 -15.08 -3.57 0.22
CA SER A 82 -15.74 -3.81 -1.08
C SER A 82 -14.75 -4.51 -1.99
N ASN A 83 -15.21 -5.54 -2.70
CA ASN A 83 -14.45 -6.27 -3.70
C ASN A 83 -15.27 -6.41 -4.98
N TYR A 84 -14.64 -6.17 -6.10
CA TYR A 84 -15.20 -6.36 -7.45
C TYR A 84 -14.25 -7.26 -8.22
N HIS A 85 -14.71 -8.46 -8.52
CA HIS A 85 -13.97 -9.48 -9.26
C HIS A 85 -14.37 -9.50 -10.73
N TYR A 86 -13.41 -9.28 -11.61
CA TYR A 86 -13.59 -9.29 -13.06
C TYR A 86 -12.81 -10.43 -13.68
N THR A 87 -13.38 -11.08 -14.70
CA THR A 87 -12.73 -12.14 -15.46
C THR A 87 -12.90 -11.92 -16.96
N ASP A 88 -12.03 -12.53 -17.77
CA ASP A 88 -12.17 -12.62 -19.21
C ASP A 88 -12.29 -14.07 -19.68
N SER A 89 -12.49 -14.25 -21.02
CA SER A 89 -12.61 -15.58 -21.61
C SER A 89 -11.31 -16.40 -21.61
N ASP A 90 -10.17 -15.76 -21.42
CA ASP A 90 -8.84 -16.40 -21.46
C ASP A 90 -8.34 -16.81 -20.06
N GLY A 91 -9.18 -16.56 -19.03
CA GLY A 91 -8.90 -16.90 -17.65
C GLY A 91 -8.03 -15.87 -16.92
N CYS A 92 -7.83 -14.69 -17.52
CA CYS A 92 -7.25 -13.55 -16.78
C CYS A 92 -8.30 -12.98 -15.83
N TRP A 93 -7.85 -12.48 -14.69
CA TRP A 93 -8.74 -11.89 -13.70
C TRP A 93 -8.16 -10.61 -13.11
N LEU A 94 -9.06 -9.76 -12.59
CA LEU A 94 -8.72 -8.51 -11.94
C LEU A 94 -9.68 -8.24 -10.78
N ASP A 95 -9.09 -7.97 -9.61
CA ASP A 95 -9.79 -7.57 -8.41
C ASP A 95 -9.58 -6.09 -8.13
N VAL A 96 -10.65 -5.39 -7.76
CA VAL A 96 -10.62 -4.04 -7.22
C VAL A 96 -11.19 -4.09 -5.82
N GLU A 97 -10.36 -3.83 -4.83
CA GLU A 97 -10.69 -3.92 -3.41
C GLU A 97 -10.53 -2.56 -2.73
N LEU A 98 -11.51 -2.16 -1.94
CA LEU A 98 -11.45 -1.01 -1.06
C LEU A 98 -11.60 -1.48 0.38
N LEU A 99 -10.59 -1.18 1.20
CA LEU A 99 -10.57 -1.50 2.63
C LEU A 99 -10.63 -0.20 3.42
N LEU A 100 -11.67 -0.04 4.23
CA LEU A 100 -11.88 1.10 5.13
C LEU A 100 -11.50 0.72 6.55
N PHE A 101 -10.78 1.57 7.24
CA PHE A 101 -10.34 1.34 8.61
C PHE A 101 -10.99 2.35 9.55
N SER A 102 -11.42 1.89 10.73
CA SER A 102 -12.02 2.76 11.75
C SER A 102 -10.98 3.57 12.55
N SER A 103 -9.77 3.10 12.59
CA SER A 103 -8.58 3.73 13.18
C SER A 103 -7.38 3.14 12.50
N GLY A 104 -6.30 3.83 12.33
CA GLY A 104 -5.12 3.43 11.57
C GLY A 104 -5.02 1.93 11.24
N GLY A 105 -4.66 1.60 10.03
CA GLY A 105 -4.62 0.23 9.54
C GLY A 105 -3.23 -0.16 9.06
N VAL A 106 -2.95 -1.46 9.06
CA VAL A 106 -1.74 -2.03 8.47
C VAL A 106 -2.15 -3.16 7.54
N MET A 107 -1.71 -3.08 6.29
CA MET A 107 -1.82 -4.16 5.31
C MET A 107 -0.42 -4.66 4.98
N SER A 108 -0.21 -5.95 5.07
CA SER A 108 1.03 -6.62 4.66
C SER A 108 0.84 -7.27 3.30
N LEU A 109 1.72 -6.95 2.36
CA LEU A 109 1.76 -7.53 1.02
C LEU A 109 3.02 -8.39 0.90
N ASP A 110 2.88 -9.61 0.35
CA ASP A 110 4.02 -10.47 0.03
C ASP A 110 4.81 -9.86 -1.12
N THR A 111 6.04 -9.49 -0.83
CA THR A 111 6.97 -8.90 -1.80
C THR A 111 8.23 -9.73 -1.98
N GLU A 112 8.25 -10.95 -1.45
CA GLU A 112 9.38 -11.86 -1.62
C GLU A 112 9.60 -12.20 -3.10
N ASN A 113 10.80 -11.92 -3.63
CA ASN A 113 11.16 -12.10 -5.03
C ASN A 113 10.29 -11.32 -6.04
N ALA A 114 9.64 -10.24 -5.62
CA ALA A 114 8.82 -9.37 -6.45
C ALA A 114 9.59 -8.14 -6.96
N ASP A 115 9.21 -7.61 -8.12
CA ASP A 115 9.58 -6.24 -8.55
C ASP A 115 8.63 -5.26 -7.87
N VAL A 116 9.15 -4.50 -6.91
CA VAL A 116 8.39 -3.52 -6.11
C VAL A 116 8.85 -2.13 -6.45
N ARG A 117 7.90 -1.24 -6.76
CA ARG A 117 8.19 0.17 -7.06
C ARG A 117 7.24 1.08 -6.31
N GLU A 118 7.77 2.16 -5.78
CA GLU A 118 6.97 3.26 -5.26
C GLU A 118 6.50 4.16 -6.38
N THR A 119 5.27 4.64 -6.26
CA THR A 119 4.63 5.52 -7.23
C THR A 119 3.60 6.41 -6.55
N VAL A 120 2.89 7.22 -7.34
CA VAL A 120 1.75 8.03 -6.91
C VAL A 120 0.59 7.72 -7.86
N ILE A 121 -0.56 7.37 -7.31
CA ILE A 121 -1.80 7.09 -8.05
C ILE A 121 -2.85 8.11 -7.63
N SER A 122 -3.35 8.90 -8.58
CA SER A 122 -4.33 9.97 -8.32
C SER A 122 -3.96 10.95 -7.20
N GLY A 123 -2.65 11.18 -6.97
CA GLY A 123 -2.13 12.07 -5.93
C GLY A 123 -1.84 11.37 -4.59
N TYR A 124 -2.18 10.11 -4.43
CA TYR A 124 -1.94 9.32 -3.21
C TYR A 124 -0.65 8.50 -3.30
N PRO A 125 0.10 8.36 -2.19
CA PRO A 125 1.23 7.43 -2.12
C PRO A 125 0.77 6.01 -2.46
N ALA A 126 1.54 5.35 -3.33
CA ALA A 126 1.20 4.02 -3.82
C ALA A 126 2.45 3.16 -4.02
N ILE A 127 2.25 1.86 -4.09
CA ILE A 127 3.26 0.90 -4.52
C ILE A 127 2.70 0.04 -5.63
N THR A 128 3.57 -0.40 -6.52
CA THR A 128 3.26 -1.46 -7.48
C THR A 128 4.15 -2.66 -7.22
N ILE A 129 3.58 -3.84 -7.43
CA ILE A 129 4.24 -5.12 -7.23
C ILE A 129 3.99 -5.97 -8.48
N HIS A 130 5.03 -6.62 -8.99
CA HIS A 130 4.88 -7.63 -10.03
C HIS A 130 5.61 -8.92 -9.62
N LYS A 131 4.87 -10.04 -9.57
CA LYS A 131 5.38 -11.34 -9.17
C LYS A 131 4.61 -12.43 -9.90
N GLU A 132 5.32 -13.34 -10.58
CA GLU A 132 4.76 -14.57 -11.17
C GLU A 132 3.51 -14.34 -12.05
N GLY A 133 3.50 -13.26 -12.85
CA GLY A 133 2.39 -12.92 -13.72
C GLY A 133 1.22 -12.22 -13.03
N VAL A 134 1.32 -11.94 -11.74
CA VAL A 134 0.37 -11.10 -10.99
C VAL A 134 0.95 -9.70 -10.83
N SER A 135 0.15 -8.70 -11.15
CA SER A 135 0.45 -7.29 -10.95
C SER A 135 -0.48 -6.71 -9.89
N VAL A 136 0.08 -5.88 -9.01
CA VAL A 136 -0.66 -5.22 -7.94
C VAL A 136 -0.37 -3.72 -7.99
N ALA A 137 -1.41 -2.91 -7.80
CA ALA A 137 -1.31 -1.49 -7.49
C ALA A 137 -2.05 -1.25 -6.16
N ALA A 138 -1.35 -0.75 -5.15
CA ALA A 138 -1.91 -0.49 -3.84
C ALA A 138 -1.64 0.96 -3.44
N CYS A 139 -2.68 1.73 -3.11
CA CYS A 139 -2.55 3.10 -2.68
C CYS A 139 -3.26 3.36 -1.35
N THR A 140 -2.66 4.24 -0.54
CA THR A 140 -3.17 4.68 0.75
C THR A 140 -3.97 5.96 0.58
N LEU A 141 -5.28 5.90 0.79
CA LEU A 141 -6.20 7.03 0.77
C LEU A 141 -6.30 7.59 2.19
N GLU A 142 -5.33 8.42 2.60
CA GLU A 142 -5.18 8.86 3.99
C GLU A 142 -6.38 9.70 4.47
N ASP A 143 -6.96 10.52 3.60
CA ASP A 143 -8.13 11.35 3.88
C ASP A 143 -9.41 10.53 4.14
N LEU A 144 -9.45 9.29 3.68
CA LEU A 144 -10.57 8.36 3.87
C LEU A 144 -10.25 7.24 4.85
N ASN A 145 -9.03 7.20 5.37
CA ASN A 145 -8.51 6.08 6.17
C ASN A 145 -8.75 4.72 5.48
N ALA A 146 -8.38 4.66 4.21
CA ALA A 146 -8.65 3.52 3.34
C ALA A 146 -7.42 3.07 2.54
N ILE A 147 -7.44 1.83 2.10
CA ILE A 147 -6.49 1.28 1.12
C ILE A 147 -7.31 0.83 -0.10
N LEU A 148 -6.93 1.34 -1.27
CA LEU A 148 -7.39 0.82 -2.55
C LEU A 148 -6.33 -0.15 -3.09
N LEU A 149 -6.75 -1.37 -3.37
CA LEU A 149 -5.92 -2.42 -3.94
C LEU A 149 -6.51 -2.86 -5.29
N VAL A 150 -5.68 -2.89 -6.31
CA VAL A 150 -6.02 -3.47 -7.61
C VAL A 150 -5.03 -4.59 -7.89
N THR A 151 -5.52 -5.81 -8.02
CA THR A 151 -4.70 -7.00 -8.29
C THR A 151 -5.17 -7.63 -9.59
N GLY A 152 -4.26 -7.99 -10.47
CA GLY A 152 -4.61 -8.62 -11.74
C GLY A 152 -3.61 -9.69 -12.16
N GLN A 153 -4.13 -10.83 -12.61
CA GLN A 153 -3.34 -11.89 -13.25
C GLN A 153 -3.50 -11.80 -14.77
N GLY A 154 -2.37 -11.82 -15.49
CA GLY A 154 -2.35 -11.68 -16.93
C GLY A 154 -2.33 -10.23 -17.42
N PHE A 155 -2.25 -9.26 -16.51
CA PHE A 155 -2.20 -7.83 -16.80
C PHE A 155 -0.84 -7.24 -16.42
N SER A 156 -0.43 -6.19 -17.14
CA SER A 156 0.79 -5.45 -16.82
C SER A 156 0.59 -4.56 -15.58
N VAL A 157 1.70 -4.09 -15.01
CA VAL A 157 1.68 -3.09 -13.93
C VAL A 157 0.96 -1.81 -14.38
N ASP A 158 1.18 -1.38 -15.63
CA ASP A 158 0.55 -0.18 -16.18
C ASP A 158 -0.98 -0.33 -16.29
N ASP A 159 -1.47 -1.53 -16.60
CA ASP A 159 -2.90 -1.81 -16.64
C ASP A 159 -3.54 -1.68 -15.25
N VAL A 160 -2.97 -2.32 -14.22
CA VAL A 160 -3.52 -2.24 -12.84
C VAL A 160 -3.43 -0.83 -12.28
N VAL A 161 -2.37 -0.08 -12.60
CA VAL A 161 -2.25 1.34 -12.24
C VAL A 161 -3.35 2.17 -12.92
N ARG A 162 -3.58 1.97 -14.21
CA ARG A 162 -4.62 2.68 -14.94
C ARG A 162 -6.03 2.35 -14.44
N VAL A 163 -6.28 1.11 -14.04
CA VAL A 163 -7.54 0.75 -13.36
C VAL A 163 -7.66 1.52 -12.06
N ALA A 164 -6.62 1.51 -11.19
CA ALA A 164 -6.63 2.22 -9.91
C ALA A 164 -6.86 3.74 -10.10
N GLU A 165 -6.22 4.37 -11.10
CA GLU A 165 -6.44 5.78 -11.45
C GLU A 165 -7.87 6.08 -11.91
N SER A 166 -8.55 5.09 -12.48
CA SER A 166 -9.92 5.22 -12.98
C SER A 166 -10.99 5.12 -11.90
N VAL A 167 -10.63 4.59 -10.72
CA VAL A 167 -11.57 4.40 -9.61
C VAL A 167 -12.05 5.74 -9.07
N ARG A 168 -13.35 5.86 -8.86
CA ARG A 168 -13.99 6.95 -8.13
C ARG A 168 -14.80 6.37 -6.98
N LEU A 169 -14.79 7.03 -5.85
CA LEU A 169 -15.55 6.63 -4.67
C LEU A 169 -16.86 7.44 -4.60
N ARG A 170 -17.96 6.75 -4.38
CA ARG A 170 -19.29 7.34 -4.16
C ARG A 170 -19.77 7.11 -2.75
#